data_fda34292c45d46608ff262770cead171
#
_entry.id   fda34292c45d46608ff262770cead171
#
_cell.length_a   1.000
_cell.length_b   1.000
_cell.length_c   1.000
_cell.angle_alpha   90.00
_cell.angle_beta   90.00
_cell.angle_gamma   90.00
#
_symmetry.space_group_name_H-M   'P 1'
#
loop_
_entity.id
_entity.type
_entity.pdbx_description
1 polymer ?
#
loop_
_entity_poly.entity_id
_entity_poly.type
_entity_poly.pdbx_seq_one_letter_code
_entity_poly.pdbx_strand_id
1 'polypeptide(L)'
;MYEKSYSHIRSFHFSGQWGDAMMNPYVEDIFKHIIDNSKAWISFSTNGSLRDEEFFWRIGSLANRILGIFDIDGITQETHEYYRRNTNLEKVMNNCETFAMTNNQTHVFTVVFKHNQHEIDKITKWCNDRGIVHKPFQSNRFIRTPTCKYTWK
;
A
#
# COMPACT_ATOMS: atom_id res chain seq x y z
N MET A 1 -5.94 32.35 6.71
CA MET A 1 -7.27 32.21 7.33
C MET A 1 -7.93 30.86 7.02
N TYR A 2 -7.14 29.74 7.05
CA TYR A 2 -7.64 28.37 6.79
C TYR A 2 -7.30 27.37 7.91
N GLU A 3 -6.78 27.86 9.05
CA GLU A 3 -6.28 27.02 10.15
C GLU A 3 -7.34 26.22 10.91
N LYS A 4 -8.63 26.50 10.71
CA LYS A 4 -9.72 25.80 11.41
C LYS A 4 -10.34 24.60 10.67
N SER A 5 -9.98 24.34 9.40
CA SER A 5 -10.71 23.34 8.61
C SER A 5 -10.31 21.89 8.86
N TYR A 6 -9.16 21.64 9.47
CA TYR A 6 -8.67 20.27 9.68
C TYR A 6 -8.99 19.67 11.05
N SER A 7 -9.43 20.46 12.03
CA SER A 7 -9.64 20.00 13.42
C SER A 7 -10.71 18.93 13.57
N HIS A 8 -11.63 18.81 12.61
CA HIS A 8 -12.70 17.83 12.61
C HIS A 8 -12.42 16.60 11.74
N ILE A 9 -11.33 16.61 10.97
CA ILE A 9 -10.96 15.48 10.10
C ILE A 9 -10.27 14.43 10.96
N ARG A 10 -10.77 13.19 10.90
CA ARG A 10 -10.21 12.04 11.63
C ARG A 10 -9.14 11.30 10.84
N SER A 11 -9.26 11.28 9.53
CA SER A 11 -8.31 10.60 8.66
C SER A 11 -8.28 11.19 7.26
N PHE A 12 -7.10 11.17 6.65
CA PHE A 12 -6.86 11.42 5.24
C PHE A 12 -6.46 10.10 4.58
N HIS A 13 -7.14 9.76 3.50
CA HIS A 13 -6.85 8.56 2.75
C HIS A 13 -6.39 8.89 1.33
N PHE A 14 -5.15 8.55 1.03
CA PHE A 14 -4.52 8.74 -0.28
C PHE A 14 -4.61 7.44 -1.06
N SER A 15 -5.74 7.23 -1.73
CA SER A 15 -5.99 6.05 -2.57
C SER A 15 -5.72 6.37 -4.04
N GLY A 16 -5.08 5.43 -4.72
CA GLY A 16 -4.63 5.60 -6.10
C GLY A 16 -5.72 5.53 -7.18
N GLN A 17 -6.85 6.19 -7.01
CA GLN A 17 -7.95 6.13 -7.99
C GLN A 17 -7.57 6.75 -9.35
N TRP A 18 -6.74 7.79 -9.35
CA TRP A 18 -6.24 8.50 -10.54
C TRP A 18 -4.72 8.38 -10.70
N GLY A 19 -4.10 7.46 -10.03
CA GLY A 19 -2.67 7.24 -10.00
C GLY A 19 -2.16 7.07 -8.57
N ASP A 20 -0.95 6.55 -8.43
CA ASP A 20 -0.32 6.36 -7.12
C ASP A 20 -0.03 7.70 -6.46
N ALA A 21 -0.38 7.87 -5.20
CA ALA A 21 -0.11 9.09 -4.43
C ALA A 21 1.38 9.45 -4.40
N MET A 22 2.25 8.44 -4.48
CA MET A 22 3.71 8.61 -4.50
C MET A 22 4.23 9.25 -5.79
N MET A 23 3.37 9.44 -6.82
CA MET A 23 3.71 10.24 -8.01
C MET A 23 3.78 11.73 -7.70
N ASN A 24 3.06 12.20 -6.68
CA ASN A 24 3.09 13.62 -6.32
C ASN A 24 4.45 13.98 -5.71
N PRO A 25 5.22 14.92 -6.30
CA PRO A 25 6.52 15.32 -5.76
C PRO A 25 6.43 15.95 -4.35
N TYR A 26 5.28 16.50 -3.99
CA TYR A 26 5.02 17.18 -2.72
C TYR A 26 4.30 16.32 -1.69
N VAL A 27 4.19 15.00 -1.89
CA VAL A 27 3.41 14.14 -0.98
C VAL A 27 3.98 14.14 0.44
N GLU A 28 5.29 14.20 0.59
CA GLU A 28 5.95 14.32 1.90
C GLU A 28 5.59 15.63 2.61
N ASP A 29 5.61 16.76 1.89
CA ASP A 29 5.21 18.07 2.43
C ASP A 29 3.73 18.10 2.81
N ILE A 30 2.87 17.43 2.02
CA ILE A 30 1.44 17.29 2.33
C ILE A 30 1.25 16.49 3.62
N PHE A 31 1.96 15.37 3.80
CA PHE A 31 1.89 14.58 5.02
C PHE A 31 2.35 15.39 6.22
N LYS A 32 3.47 16.08 6.10
CA LYS A 32 4.01 16.99 7.11
C LYS A 32 3.00 18.05 7.51
N HIS A 33 2.41 18.73 6.52
CA HIS A 33 1.38 19.74 6.76
C HIS A 33 0.17 19.19 7.53
N ILE A 34 -0.32 17.99 7.15
CA ILE A 34 -1.43 17.33 7.87
C ILE A 34 -1.04 17.00 9.32
N ILE A 35 0.17 16.49 9.53
CA ILE A 35 0.68 16.11 10.85
C ILE A 35 0.81 17.31 11.75
N ASP A 36 1.33 18.42 11.23
CA ASP A 36 1.58 19.65 12.00
C ASP A 36 0.28 20.39 12.36
N ASN A 37 -0.77 20.27 11.52
CA ASN A 37 -2.01 21.04 11.66
C ASN A 37 -3.23 20.20 12.09
N SER A 38 -3.07 18.90 12.33
CA SER A 38 -4.17 18.03 12.76
C SER A 38 -3.70 16.85 13.61
N LYS A 39 -4.68 16.17 14.24
CA LYS A 39 -4.47 14.87 14.88
C LYS A 39 -4.96 13.70 13.99
N ALA A 40 -5.25 13.98 12.74
CA ALA A 40 -5.78 12.99 11.80
C ALA A 40 -4.78 11.88 11.52
N TRP A 41 -5.29 10.68 11.29
CA TRP A 41 -4.54 9.59 10.71
C TRP A 41 -4.30 9.85 9.23
N ILE A 42 -3.17 9.42 8.74
CA ILE A 42 -2.88 9.37 7.31
C ILE A 42 -2.86 7.90 6.89
N SER A 43 -3.50 7.57 5.78
CA SER A 43 -3.32 6.28 5.13
C SER A 43 -3.03 6.49 3.65
N PHE A 44 -2.16 5.66 3.09
CA PHE A 44 -1.86 5.69 1.66
C PHE A 44 -1.81 4.28 1.09
N SER A 45 -2.20 4.15 -0.18
CA SER A 45 -2.03 2.93 -0.96
C SER A 45 -1.05 3.18 -2.09
N THR A 46 -0.11 2.27 -2.29
CA THR A 46 0.93 2.38 -3.31
C THR A 46 1.31 1.02 -3.88
N ASN A 47 1.75 1.00 -5.15
CA ASN A 47 2.44 -0.16 -5.69
C ASN A 47 3.90 -0.29 -5.19
N GLY A 48 4.38 0.68 -4.43
CA GLY A 48 5.68 0.67 -3.77
C GLY A 48 6.89 0.82 -4.69
N SER A 49 6.74 1.01 -6.01
CA SER A 49 7.85 0.98 -6.97
C SER A 49 8.43 2.36 -7.32
N LEU A 50 7.68 3.45 -7.06
CA LEU A 50 8.02 4.79 -7.58
C LEU A 50 9.09 5.53 -6.78
N ARG A 51 9.20 5.25 -5.50
CA ARG A 51 10.12 5.88 -4.55
C ARG A 51 11.16 4.87 -4.09
N ASP A 52 12.12 5.32 -3.30
CA ASP A 52 13.18 4.51 -2.69
C ASP A 52 12.93 4.29 -1.19
N GLU A 53 13.77 3.45 -0.59
CA GLU A 53 13.72 3.11 0.83
C GLU A 53 13.89 4.36 1.72
N GLU A 54 14.80 5.27 1.35
CA GLU A 54 15.03 6.51 2.09
C GLU A 54 13.76 7.37 2.17
N PHE A 55 13.01 7.47 1.08
CA PHE A 55 11.73 8.18 1.06
C PHE A 55 10.71 7.53 2.01
N PHE A 56 10.55 6.18 1.97
CA PHE A 56 9.60 5.49 2.83
C PHE A 56 10.01 5.56 4.32
N TRP A 57 11.30 5.54 4.60
CA TRP A 57 11.80 5.81 5.95
C TRP A 57 11.44 7.24 6.42
N ARG A 58 11.67 8.26 5.59
CA ARG A 58 11.36 9.65 5.96
C ARG A 58 9.89 9.85 6.22
N ILE A 59 8.99 9.44 5.32
CA ILE A 59 7.54 9.63 5.54
C ILE A 59 7.03 8.82 6.73
N GLY A 60 7.54 7.61 6.96
CA GLY A 60 7.19 6.81 8.12
C GLY A 60 7.68 7.41 9.44
N SER A 61 8.82 8.10 9.41
CA SER A 61 9.39 8.76 10.59
C SER A 61 8.69 10.07 10.98
N LEU A 62 7.78 10.59 10.15
CA LEU A 62 7.05 11.84 10.43
C LEU A 62 6.12 11.71 11.65
N ALA A 63 5.45 10.58 11.82
CA ALA A 63 4.53 10.32 12.93
C ALA A 63 4.18 8.84 13.03
N ASN A 64 3.71 8.42 14.22
CA ASN A 64 3.24 7.03 14.47
C ASN A 64 1.74 6.81 14.15
N ARG A 65 1.15 7.65 13.34
CA ARG A 65 -0.26 7.59 12.92
C ARG A 65 -0.41 7.56 11.39
N ILE A 66 0.50 6.86 10.75
CA ILE A 66 0.48 6.64 9.30
C ILE A 66 0.24 5.15 9.05
N LEU A 67 -0.67 4.83 8.14
CA LEU A 67 -0.90 3.48 7.64
C LEU A 67 -0.40 3.39 6.22
N GLY A 68 0.63 2.60 5.99
CA GLY A 68 1.12 2.25 4.65
C GLY A 68 0.45 0.98 4.13
N ILE A 69 -0.13 1.05 2.95
CA ILE A 69 -0.73 -0.10 2.25
C ILE A 69 0.07 -0.32 0.98
N PHE A 70 0.78 -1.44 0.90
CA PHE A 70 1.59 -1.83 -0.24
C PHE A 70 0.90 -2.96 -1.01
N ASP A 71 0.89 -2.84 -2.33
CA ASP A 71 0.29 -3.84 -3.20
C ASP A 71 1.35 -4.86 -3.66
N ILE A 72 1.27 -6.10 -3.15
CA ILE A 72 2.17 -7.20 -3.50
C ILE A 72 1.32 -8.39 -3.96
N ASP A 73 1.37 -8.71 -5.25
CA ASP A 73 0.53 -9.73 -5.89
C ASP A 73 1.30 -11.01 -6.28
N GLY A 74 2.49 -11.21 -5.74
CA GLY A 74 3.31 -12.41 -5.90
C GLY A 74 4.52 -12.39 -4.99
N ILE A 75 5.12 -13.54 -4.68
CA ILE A 75 6.36 -13.66 -3.92
C ILE A 75 7.58 -13.84 -4.85
N THR A 76 7.33 -14.05 -6.13
CA THR A 76 8.34 -14.07 -7.18
C THR A 76 8.10 -12.91 -8.15
N GLN A 77 9.17 -12.42 -8.78
CA GLN A 77 9.07 -11.34 -9.78
C GLN A 77 8.09 -11.71 -10.90
N GLU A 78 8.16 -12.93 -11.42
CA GLU A 78 7.31 -13.43 -12.49
C GLU A 78 5.82 -13.36 -12.10
N THR A 79 5.47 -13.86 -10.93
CA THR A 79 4.08 -13.88 -10.46
C THR A 79 3.56 -12.48 -10.16
N HIS A 80 4.37 -11.65 -9.53
CA HIS A 80 4.02 -10.27 -9.20
C HIS A 80 3.82 -9.42 -10.45
N GLU A 81 4.77 -9.48 -11.39
CA GLU A 81 4.77 -8.67 -12.61
C GLU A 81 3.64 -9.05 -13.58
N TYR A 82 3.11 -10.26 -13.48
CA TYR A 82 1.98 -10.68 -14.30
C TYR A 82 0.78 -9.72 -14.17
N TYR A 83 0.55 -9.18 -12.98
CA TYR A 83 -0.50 -8.19 -12.70
C TYR A 83 0.07 -6.78 -12.51
N ARG A 84 1.17 -6.63 -11.79
CA ARG A 84 1.84 -5.35 -11.50
C ARG A 84 2.96 -5.08 -12.53
N ARG A 85 2.57 -4.83 -13.75
CA ARG A 85 3.51 -4.64 -14.87
C ARG A 85 4.49 -3.50 -14.60
N ASN A 86 5.75 -3.68 -15.03
CA ASN A 86 6.82 -2.71 -14.91
C ASN A 86 7.18 -2.35 -13.44
N THR A 87 6.93 -3.25 -12.50
CA THR A 87 7.35 -3.11 -11.12
C THR A 87 8.51 -4.06 -10.82
N ASN A 88 9.41 -3.64 -9.94
CA ASN A 88 10.46 -4.48 -9.39
C ASN A 88 10.02 -4.97 -8.01
N LEU A 89 9.76 -6.26 -7.86
CA LEU A 89 9.25 -6.83 -6.60
C LEU A 89 10.23 -6.64 -5.44
N GLU A 90 11.52 -6.85 -5.66
CA GLU A 90 12.53 -6.66 -4.61
C GLU A 90 12.49 -5.24 -4.05
N LYS A 91 12.45 -4.24 -4.93
CA LYS A 91 12.31 -2.84 -4.53
C LYS A 91 11.03 -2.58 -3.74
N VAL A 92 9.89 -3.14 -4.19
CA VAL A 92 8.60 -3.00 -3.49
C VAL A 92 8.66 -3.62 -2.10
N MET A 93 9.25 -4.80 -1.97
CA MET A 93 9.39 -5.50 -0.69
C MET A 93 10.31 -4.74 0.27
N ASN A 94 11.46 -4.25 -0.21
CA ASN A 94 12.40 -3.44 0.58
C ASN A 94 11.74 -2.14 1.06
N ASN A 95 11.04 -1.44 0.18
CA ASN A 95 10.30 -0.21 0.54
C ASN A 95 9.22 -0.47 1.61
N CYS A 96 8.47 -1.57 1.46
CA CYS A 96 7.46 -1.98 2.44
C CYS A 96 8.07 -2.31 3.80
N GLU A 97 9.18 -3.07 3.81
CA GLU A 97 9.91 -3.45 5.01
C GLU A 97 10.51 -2.22 5.71
N THR A 98 11.13 -1.33 4.96
CA THR A 98 11.70 -0.07 5.47
C THR A 98 10.62 0.80 6.13
N PHE A 99 9.45 0.92 5.50
CA PHE A 99 8.32 1.63 6.12
C PHE A 99 7.84 0.94 7.40
N ALA A 100 7.75 -0.38 7.43
CA ALA A 100 7.36 -1.14 8.62
C ALA A 100 8.31 -0.93 9.80
N MET A 101 9.62 -0.76 9.54
CA MET A 101 10.63 -0.48 10.57
C MET A 101 10.40 0.87 11.30
N THR A 102 9.58 1.77 10.78
CA THR A 102 9.24 3.05 11.42
C THR A 102 8.18 2.93 12.51
N ASN A 103 7.78 1.71 12.89
CA ASN A 103 6.72 1.40 13.86
C ASN A 103 5.32 1.92 13.47
N ASN A 104 5.10 2.22 12.20
CA ASN A 104 3.79 2.53 11.67
C ASN A 104 3.05 1.26 11.25
N GLN A 105 1.72 1.34 11.21
CA GLN A 105 0.92 0.25 10.69
C GLN A 105 1.23 0.02 9.21
N THR A 106 1.61 -1.19 8.88
CA THR A 106 1.95 -1.58 7.51
C THR A 106 1.10 -2.76 7.08
N HIS A 107 0.40 -2.61 5.98
CA HIS A 107 -0.41 -3.64 5.38
C HIS A 107 0.12 -3.99 4.00
N VAL A 108 0.06 -5.27 3.66
CA VAL A 108 0.22 -5.76 2.28
C VAL A 108 -1.14 -6.21 1.78
N PHE A 109 -1.58 -5.63 0.67
CA PHE A 109 -2.78 -6.05 -0.04
C PHE A 109 -2.37 -6.92 -1.22
N THR A 110 -3.04 -8.08 -1.34
CA THR A 110 -2.86 -9.00 -2.47
C THR A 110 -4.19 -9.26 -3.13
N VAL A 111 -4.29 -8.93 -4.41
CA VAL A 111 -5.44 -9.37 -5.23
C VAL A 111 -5.22 -10.83 -5.59
N VAL A 112 -6.10 -11.70 -5.11
CA VAL A 112 -5.99 -13.14 -5.37
C VAL A 112 -6.51 -13.47 -6.76
N PHE A 113 -5.65 -14.06 -7.57
CA PHE A 113 -5.94 -14.57 -8.91
C PHE A 113 -5.54 -16.05 -9.00
N LYS A 114 -5.98 -16.71 -10.07
CA LYS A 114 -5.60 -18.10 -10.33
C LYS A 114 -4.09 -18.31 -10.42
N HIS A 115 -3.37 -17.33 -10.98
CA HIS A 115 -1.93 -17.45 -11.20
C HIS A 115 -1.09 -17.26 -9.93
N ASN A 116 -1.61 -16.56 -8.90
CA ASN A 116 -0.87 -16.27 -7.66
C ASN A 116 -1.42 -16.96 -6.41
N GLN A 117 -2.58 -17.63 -6.48
CA GLN A 117 -3.22 -18.23 -5.29
C GLN A 117 -2.33 -19.22 -4.53
N HIS A 118 -1.41 -19.88 -5.23
CA HIS A 118 -0.47 -20.85 -4.66
C HIS A 118 0.68 -20.20 -3.87
N GLU A 119 0.82 -18.88 -3.97
CA GLU A 119 1.85 -18.09 -3.26
C GLU A 119 1.31 -17.33 -2.03
N ILE A 120 -0.01 -17.32 -1.81
CA ILE A 120 -0.64 -16.53 -0.74
C ILE A 120 -0.06 -16.86 0.64
N ASP A 121 0.13 -18.14 0.96
CA ASP A 121 0.71 -18.55 2.24
C ASP A 121 2.16 -18.07 2.40
N LYS A 122 2.93 -18.04 1.32
CA LYS A 122 4.30 -17.55 1.34
C LYS A 122 4.35 -16.02 1.56
N ILE A 123 3.45 -15.27 0.90
CA ILE A 123 3.31 -13.82 1.14
C ILE A 123 2.90 -13.58 2.59
N THR A 124 1.91 -14.33 3.09
CA THR A 124 1.47 -14.24 4.49
C THR A 124 2.62 -14.48 5.47
N LYS A 125 3.40 -15.54 5.22
CA LYS A 125 4.58 -15.82 6.05
C LYS A 125 5.59 -14.70 6.02
N TRP A 126 5.92 -14.19 4.83
CA TRP A 126 6.85 -13.07 4.66
C TRP A 126 6.40 -11.82 5.44
N CYS A 127 5.11 -11.50 5.39
CA CYS A 127 4.52 -10.40 6.13
C CYS A 127 4.60 -10.62 7.65
N ASN A 128 4.19 -11.81 8.12
CA ASN A 128 4.16 -12.13 9.55
C ASN A 128 5.56 -12.08 10.19
N ASP A 129 6.58 -12.58 9.48
CA ASP A 129 7.98 -12.55 9.93
C ASP A 129 8.49 -11.10 10.15
N ARG A 130 7.76 -10.08 9.64
CA ARG A 130 8.10 -8.64 9.68
C ARG A 130 7.09 -7.77 10.43
N GLY A 131 6.10 -8.38 11.07
CA GLY A 131 5.04 -7.65 11.77
C GLY A 131 4.10 -6.88 10.83
N ILE A 132 4.07 -7.23 9.55
CA ILE A 132 3.22 -6.64 8.51
C ILE A 132 1.90 -7.40 8.44
N VAL A 133 0.79 -6.70 8.33
CA VAL A 133 -0.54 -7.33 8.20
C VAL A 133 -0.82 -7.66 6.74
N HIS A 134 -0.97 -8.94 6.42
CA HIS A 134 -1.38 -9.37 5.09
C HIS A 134 -2.90 -9.41 4.94
N LYS A 135 -3.42 -8.84 3.85
CA LYS A 135 -4.85 -8.79 3.50
C LYS A 135 -5.07 -9.29 2.06
N PRO A 136 -5.14 -10.60 1.84
CA PRO A 136 -5.54 -11.14 0.55
C PRO A 136 -7.04 -10.91 0.32
N PHE A 137 -7.43 -10.53 -0.89
CA PHE A 137 -8.83 -10.32 -1.26
C PHE A 137 -9.09 -10.65 -2.74
N GLN A 138 -10.34 -10.99 -3.05
CA GLN A 138 -10.78 -11.18 -4.42
C GLN A 138 -11.26 -9.86 -5.02
N SER A 139 -10.85 -9.57 -6.25
CA SER A 139 -11.31 -8.36 -6.95
C SER A 139 -12.77 -8.47 -7.34
N ASN A 140 -13.59 -7.49 -6.94
CA ASN A 140 -14.98 -7.40 -7.38
C ASN A 140 -15.15 -6.99 -8.85
N ARG A 141 -14.08 -6.61 -9.55
CA ARG A 141 -14.13 -6.18 -10.96
C ARG A 141 -14.64 -7.25 -11.89
N PHE A 142 -14.46 -8.51 -11.53
CA PHE A 142 -14.86 -9.66 -12.37
C PHE A 142 -16.21 -10.27 -11.98
N ILE A 143 -16.82 -9.83 -10.87
CA ILE A 143 -18.11 -10.38 -10.39
C ILE A 143 -19.31 -9.70 -11.06
N ARG A 144 -19.15 -8.50 -11.61
CA ARG A 144 -20.25 -7.67 -12.13
C ARG A 144 -20.52 -7.77 -13.62
N THR A 145 -19.75 -8.52 -14.38
CA THR A 145 -20.03 -8.73 -15.81
C THR A 145 -20.67 -10.10 -16.02
N PRO A 146 -21.87 -10.16 -16.63
CA PRO A 146 -22.55 -11.43 -16.94
C PRO A 146 -21.73 -12.36 -17.86
N THR A 147 -20.67 -11.85 -18.45
CA THR A 147 -19.76 -12.56 -19.35
C THR A 147 -18.52 -13.13 -18.67
N CYS A 148 -18.31 -12.88 -17.37
CA CYS A 148 -17.17 -13.45 -16.66
C CYS A 148 -17.46 -14.90 -16.28
N LYS A 149 -16.99 -15.84 -17.10
CA LYS A 149 -17.12 -17.31 -16.90
C LYS A 149 -16.22 -17.88 -15.78
N TYR A 150 -15.63 -17.04 -14.95
CA TYR A 150 -14.72 -17.48 -13.87
C TYR A 150 -15.43 -17.39 -12.53
N THR A 151 -16.36 -18.32 -12.30
CA THR A 151 -16.79 -18.69 -10.96
C THR A 151 -15.72 -19.62 -10.38
N TRP A 152 -15.01 -19.16 -9.38
CA TRP A 152 -14.14 -20.01 -8.57
C TRP A 152 -15.04 -20.93 -7.74
N LYS A 153 -15.00 -22.23 -8.04
CA LYS A 153 -15.41 -23.28 -7.11
C LYS A 153 -14.16 -23.83 -6.45
#